data_8ca490be7b0c56437ba453d02072426c
#
_entry.id   8ca490be7b0c56437ba453d02072426c
#
_cell.length_a   1.000
_cell.length_b   1.000
_cell.length_c   1.000
_cell.angle_alpha   90.00
_cell.angle_beta   90.00
_cell.angle_gamma   90.00
#
_symmetry.space_group_name_H-M   'P 1'
#
loop_
_entity.id
_entity.type
_entity.pdbx_description
1 polymer ?
#
loop_
_entity_poly.entity_id
_entity_poly.type
_entity_poly.pdbx_seq_one_letter_code
_entity_poly.pdbx_strand_id
1 'polypeptide(L)'
;MVTLFFIPGNVPSLKNSKVKTSRGIFPSKTVGKYLRDIGVLRYSVRDKEVQEYKTKPNIFRESLKDFPAIDNYPIKLGFHFVRKTRADFDFNNATQIIQDLLVAHDFIIDDSMKYLIPYVLEMDNKYYSVDKEYPGVYLKLEL
;
A
#
# COMPACT_ATOMS: atom_id res chain seq x y z
N MET A 1 14.47 -14.97 7.67
CA MET A 1 14.98 -13.60 7.50
C MET A 1 13.85 -12.61 7.74
N VAL A 2 14.15 -11.53 8.41
CA VAL A 2 13.18 -10.47 8.70
C VAL A 2 13.68 -9.19 8.07
N THR A 3 12.83 -8.52 7.29
CA THR A 3 13.17 -7.27 6.63
C THR A 3 12.08 -6.25 6.86
N LEU A 4 12.47 -5.01 7.15
CA LEU A 4 11.56 -3.90 7.41
C LEU A 4 11.65 -2.90 6.26
N PHE A 5 10.49 -2.51 5.72
CA PHE A 5 10.36 -1.49 4.66
C PHE A 5 9.50 -0.34 5.14
N PHE A 6 9.69 0.82 4.56
CA PHE A 6 8.81 1.97 4.79
C PHE A 6 8.36 2.56 3.46
N ILE A 7 7.05 2.65 3.27
CA ILE A 7 6.44 3.30 2.10
C ILE A 7 5.88 4.63 2.56
N PRO A 8 6.43 5.77 2.10
CA PRO A 8 5.93 7.08 2.51
C PRO A 8 4.55 7.38 1.91
N GLY A 9 3.80 8.22 2.59
CA GLY A 9 2.47 8.67 2.16
C GLY A 9 1.37 8.21 3.10
N ASN A 10 0.37 9.07 3.31
CA ASN A 10 -0.75 8.75 4.21
C ASN A 10 -1.71 7.78 3.52
N VAL A 11 -1.65 6.51 3.90
CA VAL A 11 -2.47 5.46 3.28
C VAL A 11 -3.95 5.70 3.57
N PRO A 12 -4.82 5.77 2.55
CA PRO A 12 -6.25 5.92 2.79
C PRO A 12 -6.84 4.69 3.47
N SER A 13 -7.92 4.90 4.23
CA SER A 13 -8.62 3.81 4.92
C SER A 13 -10.11 3.80 4.60
N LEU A 14 -10.46 4.20 3.40
CA LEU A 14 -11.84 4.29 2.97
C LEU A 14 -12.48 2.93 2.76
N LYS A 15 -13.71 2.77 3.23
CA LYS A 15 -14.48 1.55 3.05
C LYS A 15 -14.69 1.22 1.57
N ASN A 16 -14.95 2.25 0.75
CA ASN A 16 -15.13 2.12 -0.70
C ASN A 16 -13.96 2.80 -1.40
N SER A 17 -12.89 2.04 -1.62
CA SER A 17 -11.70 2.56 -2.30
C SER A 17 -11.90 2.73 -3.81
N LYS A 18 -12.99 2.20 -4.37
CA LYS A 18 -13.29 2.26 -5.79
C LYS A 18 -14.66 2.85 -6.04
N VAL A 19 -14.80 3.56 -7.17
CA VAL A 19 -16.05 4.15 -7.62
C VAL A 19 -16.46 3.48 -8.92
N LYS A 20 -17.71 2.99 -8.97
CA LYS A 20 -18.27 2.39 -10.17
C LYS A 20 -18.91 3.50 -11.01
N THR A 21 -18.53 3.59 -12.28
CA THR A 21 -19.09 4.55 -13.24
C THR A 21 -19.55 3.83 -14.49
N SER A 22 -20.21 4.57 -15.41
CA SER A 22 -20.59 4.03 -16.70
C SER A 22 -19.40 3.60 -17.57
N ARG A 23 -18.20 4.09 -17.27
CA ARG A 23 -16.96 3.78 -17.99
C ARG A 23 -16.13 2.69 -17.33
N GLY A 24 -16.57 2.14 -16.20
CA GLY A 24 -15.85 1.12 -15.48
C GLY A 24 -15.68 1.41 -13.99
N ILE A 25 -14.78 0.72 -13.36
CA ILE A 25 -14.45 0.86 -11.94
C ILE A 25 -13.14 1.62 -11.80
N PHE A 26 -13.17 2.73 -11.07
CA PHE A 26 -12.02 3.60 -10.87
C PHE A 26 -11.72 3.78 -9.38
N PRO A 27 -10.47 4.11 -8.99
CA PRO A 27 -10.18 4.46 -7.61
C PRO A 27 -10.99 5.68 -7.17
N SER A 28 -11.36 5.74 -5.89
CA SER A 28 -11.94 6.96 -5.32
C SER A 28 -10.93 8.11 -5.43
N LYS A 29 -11.39 9.36 -5.28
CA LYS A 29 -10.50 10.53 -5.35
C LYS A 29 -9.36 10.45 -4.35
N THR A 30 -9.63 10.01 -3.14
CA THR A 30 -8.62 9.91 -2.08
C THR A 30 -7.59 8.83 -2.40
N VAL A 31 -8.04 7.66 -2.84
CA VAL A 31 -7.15 6.57 -3.24
C VAL A 31 -6.37 6.95 -4.48
N GLY A 32 -7.02 7.56 -5.47
CA GLY A 32 -6.35 8.04 -6.68
C GLY A 32 -5.24 9.04 -6.38
N LYS A 33 -5.51 9.99 -5.46
CA LYS A 33 -4.49 10.94 -5.01
C LYS A 33 -3.30 10.21 -4.36
N TYR A 34 -3.57 9.25 -3.47
CA TYR A 34 -2.51 8.46 -2.85
C TYR A 34 -1.66 7.74 -3.90
N LEU A 35 -2.30 7.08 -4.86
CA LEU A 35 -1.59 6.36 -5.91
C LEU A 35 -0.74 7.27 -6.78
N ARG A 36 -1.19 8.50 -7.02
CA ARG A 36 -0.37 9.52 -7.72
C ARG A 36 0.79 9.99 -6.87
N ASP A 37 0.56 10.23 -5.58
CA ASP A 37 1.60 10.71 -4.66
C ASP A 37 2.75 9.71 -4.52
N ILE A 38 2.47 8.42 -4.57
CA ILE A 38 3.51 7.38 -4.53
C ILE A 38 4.02 6.97 -5.92
N GLY A 39 3.55 7.62 -6.97
CA GLY A 39 4.06 7.45 -8.33
C GLY A 39 3.49 6.26 -9.10
N VAL A 40 2.45 5.62 -8.58
CA VAL A 40 1.79 4.46 -9.23
C VAL A 40 0.85 4.89 -10.34
N LEU A 41 0.15 5.99 -10.15
CA LEU A 41 -0.71 6.60 -11.18
C LEU A 41 -0.18 7.95 -11.62
N ARG A 42 -0.59 8.38 -12.80
CA ARG A 42 -0.38 9.74 -13.27
C ARG A 42 -1.55 10.20 -14.14
N TYR A 43 -1.63 11.51 -14.34
CA TYR A 43 -2.62 12.08 -15.23
C TYR A 43 -2.21 12.02 -16.70
N SER A 44 -3.22 11.82 -17.55
CA SER A 44 -3.15 12.11 -18.97
C SER A 44 -3.95 13.36 -19.27
N VAL A 45 -3.46 14.19 -20.16
CA VAL A 45 -4.17 15.37 -20.63
C VAL A 45 -5.50 14.98 -21.29
N ARG A 46 -5.53 13.82 -21.95
CA ARG A 46 -6.68 13.35 -22.72
C ARG A 46 -7.72 12.63 -21.86
N ASP A 47 -7.28 11.71 -21.02
CA ASP A 47 -8.18 10.82 -20.26
C ASP A 47 -8.22 11.15 -18.78
N LYS A 48 -7.55 12.19 -18.37
CA LYS A 48 -7.36 12.67 -17.00
C LYS A 48 -6.56 11.74 -16.12
N GLU A 49 -6.77 10.44 -16.18
CA GLU A 49 -5.95 9.48 -15.46
C GLU A 49 -5.46 8.38 -16.39
N VAL A 50 -4.21 8.06 -16.27
CA VAL A 50 -3.56 7.04 -17.05
C VAL A 50 -3.01 5.98 -16.14
N GLN A 51 -2.81 4.90 -16.77
CA GLN A 51 -2.18 3.69 -16.30
C GLN A 51 -1.14 3.85 -15.23
N GLU A 52 -1.09 2.82 -14.42
CA GLU A 52 0.02 2.48 -13.57
C GLU A 52 1.37 2.51 -14.29
N TYR A 53 2.36 3.17 -13.68
CA TYR A 53 3.72 3.13 -14.17
C TYR A 53 4.50 1.99 -13.56
N LYS A 54 4.66 0.93 -14.33
CA LYS A 54 5.49 -0.21 -13.91
C LYS A 54 6.95 -0.07 -14.33
N THR A 55 7.23 0.78 -15.34
CA THR A 55 8.55 0.86 -15.96
C THR A 55 9.39 2.03 -15.51
N LYS A 56 8.78 3.05 -14.89
CA LYS A 56 9.52 4.19 -14.36
C LYS A 56 9.74 4.03 -12.87
N PRO A 57 10.87 4.56 -12.36
CA PRO A 57 11.07 4.66 -10.93
C PRO A 57 9.89 5.39 -10.29
N ASN A 58 9.31 4.82 -9.27
CA ASN A 58 8.28 5.46 -8.49
C ASN A 58 8.56 5.21 -7.01
N ILE A 59 7.91 6.00 -6.14
CA ILE A 59 8.17 5.93 -4.70
C ILE A 59 7.83 4.56 -4.15
N PHE A 60 6.73 3.96 -4.60
CA PHE A 60 6.31 2.64 -4.14
C PHE A 60 7.36 1.57 -4.43
N ARG A 61 7.80 1.47 -5.68
CA ARG A 61 8.80 0.47 -6.08
C ARG A 61 10.16 0.74 -5.47
N GLU A 62 10.56 2.00 -5.40
CA GLU A 62 11.83 2.38 -4.77
C GLU A 62 11.86 2.01 -3.29
N SER A 63 10.74 2.20 -2.59
CA SER A 63 10.61 1.84 -1.18
C SER A 63 10.76 0.33 -0.96
N LEU A 64 10.47 -0.48 -1.97
CA LEU A 64 10.51 -1.95 -1.92
C LEU A 64 11.64 -2.54 -2.78
N LYS A 65 12.65 -1.76 -3.13
CA LYS A 65 13.73 -2.23 -4.02
C LYS A 65 14.46 -3.46 -3.51
N ASP A 66 14.53 -3.63 -2.18
CA ASP A 66 15.19 -4.78 -1.55
C ASP A 66 14.21 -5.90 -1.18
N PHE A 67 12.96 -5.82 -1.67
CA PHE A 67 11.98 -6.86 -1.42
C PHE A 67 12.43 -8.14 -2.14
N PRO A 68 12.60 -9.26 -1.42
CA PRO A 68 13.16 -10.45 -2.02
C PRO A 68 12.17 -11.19 -2.90
N ALA A 69 12.70 -12.01 -3.80
CA ALA A 69 11.90 -13.02 -4.49
C ALA A 69 11.41 -14.04 -3.45
N ILE A 70 10.14 -14.39 -3.52
CA ILE A 70 9.53 -15.30 -2.55
C ILE A 70 9.49 -16.71 -3.13
N ASP A 71 10.15 -17.64 -2.45
CA ASP A 71 10.20 -19.05 -2.86
C ASP A 71 9.17 -19.90 -2.13
N ASN A 72 8.85 -19.55 -0.88
CA ASN A 72 7.96 -20.33 -0.04
C ASN A 72 6.83 -19.46 0.50
N TYR A 73 5.60 -19.93 0.34
CA TYR A 73 4.40 -19.30 0.85
C TYR A 73 3.72 -20.19 1.89
N PRO A 74 2.89 -19.65 2.81
CA PRO A 74 2.60 -18.21 2.94
C PRO A 74 3.74 -17.43 3.59
N ILE A 75 3.77 -16.13 3.34
CA ILE A 75 4.61 -15.19 4.06
C ILE A 75 3.79 -14.47 5.12
N LYS A 76 4.45 -13.98 6.16
CA LYS A 76 3.83 -13.10 7.15
C LYS A 76 4.27 -11.66 6.86
N LEU A 77 3.31 -10.77 6.89
CA LEU A 77 3.58 -9.35 6.63
C LEU A 77 2.89 -8.49 7.69
N GLY A 78 3.69 -7.81 8.49
CA GLY A 78 3.21 -6.90 9.51
C GLY A 78 3.08 -5.50 8.95
N PHE A 79 2.02 -4.79 9.37
CA PHE A 79 1.73 -3.43 8.92
C PHE A 79 1.65 -2.51 10.12
N HIS A 80 2.46 -1.45 10.10
CA HIS A 80 2.38 -0.39 11.10
C HIS A 80 2.16 0.93 10.36
N PHE A 81 0.95 1.47 10.45
CA PHE A 81 0.61 2.72 9.77
C PHE A 81 1.07 3.92 10.59
N VAL A 82 1.72 4.85 9.92
CA VAL A 82 2.02 6.18 10.47
C VAL A 82 1.04 7.13 9.82
N ARG A 83 0.06 7.60 10.61
CA ARG A 83 -1.03 8.43 10.11
C ARG A 83 -0.65 9.91 10.13
N LYS A 84 -1.17 10.65 9.18
CA LYS A 84 -0.96 12.10 9.12
C LYS A 84 -1.69 12.84 10.25
N THR A 85 -2.82 12.30 10.70
CA THR A 85 -3.66 12.89 11.72
C THR A 85 -4.09 11.84 12.74
N ARG A 86 -4.70 12.28 13.85
CA ARG A 86 -5.26 11.38 14.87
C ARG A 86 -6.67 10.88 14.54
N ALA A 87 -7.19 11.20 13.36
CA ALA A 87 -8.50 10.72 12.94
C ALA A 87 -8.54 9.20 12.94
N ASP A 88 -9.69 8.64 13.25
CA ASP A 88 -9.90 7.20 13.20
C ASP A 88 -9.64 6.67 11.80
N PHE A 89 -9.11 5.46 11.73
CA PHE A 89 -8.90 4.79 10.45
C PHE A 89 -9.19 3.30 10.58
N ASP A 90 -9.52 2.67 9.47
CA ASP A 90 -9.78 1.25 9.41
C ASP A 90 -8.55 0.52 8.90
N PHE A 91 -7.94 -0.29 9.78
CA PHE A 91 -6.73 -1.05 9.49
C PHE A 91 -6.94 -1.97 8.28
N ASN A 92 -8.06 -2.69 8.25
CA ASN A 92 -8.33 -3.65 7.16
C ASN A 92 -8.42 -2.95 5.81
N ASN A 93 -9.07 -1.80 5.74
CA ASN A 93 -9.17 -1.03 4.50
C ASN A 93 -7.82 -0.49 4.05
N ALA A 94 -7.02 0.01 4.98
CA ALA A 94 -5.68 0.53 4.68
C ALA A 94 -4.74 -0.59 4.22
N THR A 95 -4.73 -1.74 4.90
CA THR A 95 -3.90 -2.86 4.49
C THR A 95 -4.30 -3.41 3.13
N GLN A 96 -5.58 -3.41 2.79
CA GLN A 96 -6.05 -3.91 1.50
C GLN A 96 -5.45 -3.11 0.34
N ILE A 97 -5.34 -1.79 0.49
CA ILE A 97 -4.74 -0.95 -0.54
C ILE A 97 -3.28 -1.37 -0.79
N ILE A 98 -2.52 -1.57 0.27
CA ILE A 98 -1.12 -1.99 0.16
C ILE A 98 -1.01 -3.41 -0.40
N GLN A 99 -1.86 -4.34 0.06
CA GLN A 99 -1.88 -5.70 -0.45
C GLN A 99 -2.17 -5.73 -1.96
N ASP A 100 -3.16 -4.96 -2.41
CA ASP A 100 -3.49 -4.86 -3.82
C ASP A 100 -2.30 -4.34 -4.65
N LEU A 101 -1.57 -3.37 -4.13
CA LEU A 101 -0.38 -2.84 -4.80
C LEU A 101 0.74 -3.88 -4.88
N LEU A 102 0.95 -4.63 -3.81
CA LEU A 102 1.98 -5.69 -3.80
C LEU A 102 1.69 -6.76 -4.85
N VAL A 103 0.42 -7.15 -4.99
CA VAL A 103 0.00 -8.11 -6.02
C VAL A 103 0.13 -7.51 -7.40
N ALA A 104 -0.36 -6.29 -7.61
CA ALA A 104 -0.35 -5.63 -8.92
C ALA A 104 1.06 -5.39 -9.45
N HIS A 105 2.04 -5.19 -8.54
CA HIS A 105 3.44 -4.95 -8.91
C HIS A 105 4.31 -6.21 -8.81
N ASP A 106 3.71 -7.36 -8.70
CA ASP A 106 4.39 -8.67 -8.73
C ASP A 106 5.36 -8.91 -7.56
N PHE A 107 5.16 -8.25 -6.42
CA PHE A 107 5.94 -8.53 -5.22
C PHE A 107 5.48 -9.80 -4.53
N ILE A 108 4.18 -10.07 -4.56
CA ILE A 108 3.57 -11.31 -4.06
C ILE A 108 2.60 -11.87 -5.10
N ILE A 109 2.34 -13.16 -5.03
CA ILE A 109 1.47 -13.82 -6.02
C ILE A 109 0.01 -13.41 -5.84
N ASP A 110 -0.47 -13.40 -4.59
CA ASP A 110 -1.86 -13.10 -4.25
C ASP A 110 -1.95 -12.74 -2.76
N ASP A 111 -3.05 -12.18 -2.36
CA ASP A 111 -3.29 -11.77 -0.98
C ASP A 111 -4.18 -12.71 -0.17
N SER A 112 -4.56 -13.87 -0.75
CA SER A 112 -5.31 -14.87 0.00
C SER A 112 -4.45 -15.52 1.10
N MET A 113 -5.07 -16.14 2.09
CA MET A 113 -4.38 -16.77 3.23
C MET A 113 -3.37 -17.85 2.82
N LYS A 114 -3.51 -18.40 1.64
CA LYS A 114 -2.55 -19.34 1.09
C LYS A 114 -1.18 -18.69 0.84
N TYR A 115 -1.18 -17.39 0.57
CA TYR A 115 0.03 -16.64 0.19
C TYR A 115 0.44 -15.60 1.21
N LEU A 116 -0.51 -14.98 1.92
CA LEU A 116 -0.23 -13.83 2.77
C LEU A 116 -0.97 -13.93 4.11
N ILE A 117 -0.23 -13.78 5.19
CA ILE A 117 -0.79 -13.69 6.54
C ILE A 117 -0.47 -12.27 7.04
N PRO A 118 -1.43 -11.33 6.94
CA PRO A 118 -1.22 -9.97 7.44
C PRO A 118 -1.45 -9.89 8.94
N TYR A 119 -0.73 -8.99 9.59
CA TYR A 119 -0.92 -8.74 11.01
C TYR A 119 -0.58 -7.29 11.36
N VAL A 120 -1.09 -6.83 12.51
CA VAL A 120 -0.74 -5.51 13.05
C VAL A 120 0.66 -5.56 13.62
N LEU A 121 1.55 -4.74 13.10
CA LEU A 121 2.92 -4.63 13.60
C LEU A 121 2.96 -3.60 14.72
N GLU A 122 3.29 -4.05 15.91
CA GLU A 122 3.49 -3.16 17.05
C GLU A 122 4.91 -2.59 17.00
N MET A 123 5.02 -1.27 17.11
CA MET A 123 6.30 -0.55 17.18
C MET A 123 6.25 0.47 18.31
N ASP A 124 7.28 0.50 19.16
CA ASP A 124 7.36 1.39 20.32
C ASP A 124 6.11 1.29 21.23
N ASN A 125 5.61 0.08 21.41
CA ASN A 125 4.40 -0.22 22.19
C ASN A 125 3.13 0.43 21.63
N LYS A 126 3.10 0.70 20.32
CA LYS A 126 1.95 1.29 19.63
C LYS A 126 1.54 0.41 18.46
N TYR A 127 0.23 0.33 18.22
CA TYR A 127 -0.33 -0.40 17.09
C TYR A 127 -0.32 0.43 15.80
N TYR A 128 -0.28 1.75 15.93
CA TYR A 128 -0.07 2.70 14.85
C TYR A 128 0.55 3.97 15.43
N SER A 129 1.09 4.82 14.57
CA SER A 129 1.71 6.07 14.97
C SER A 129 1.07 7.25 14.24
N VAL A 130 1.37 8.47 14.73
CA VAL A 130 0.91 9.70 14.08
C VAL A 130 2.12 10.59 13.86
N ASP A 131 2.35 10.98 12.61
CA ASP A 131 3.42 11.93 12.25
C ASP A 131 2.93 12.76 11.07
N LYS A 132 2.69 14.03 11.31
CA LYS A 132 2.19 14.96 10.29
C LYS A 132 3.18 15.14 9.14
N GLU A 133 4.47 15.09 9.44
CA GLU A 133 5.54 15.36 8.46
C GLU A 133 5.88 14.13 7.62
N TYR A 134 5.84 12.94 8.22
CA TYR A 134 6.31 11.72 7.58
C TYR A 134 5.32 10.56 7.75
N PRO A 135 4.08 10.71 7.27
CA PRO A 135 3.15 9.59 7.29
C PRO A 135 3.59 8.50 6.32
N GLY A 136 3.18 7.29 6.57
CA GLY A 136 3.50 6.15 5.72
C GLY A 136 3.07 4.84 6.34
N VAL A 137 3.69 3.75 5.87
CA VAL A 137 3.46 2.43 6.43
C VAL A 137 4.79 1.67 6.53
N TYR A 138 5.03 1.09 7.70
CA TYR A 138 6.11 0.11 7.86
C TYR A 138 5.59 -1.27 7.53
N LEU A 139 6.34 -2.01 6.72
CA LEU A 139 6.07 -3.40 6.39
C LEU A 139 7.19 -4.25 6.96
N LYS A 140 6.82 -5.25 7.77
CA LYS A 140 7.78 -6.24 8.27
C LYS A 140 7.52 -7.56 7.58
N LEU A 141 8.46 -7.95 6.72
CA LEU A 141 8.39 -9.22 6.00
C LEU A 141 9.06 -10.31 6.80
N GLU A 142 8.34 -11.38 7.05
CA GLU A 142 8.86 -12.58 7.71
C GLU A 142 8.71 -13.76 6.76
N LEU A 143 9.83 -14.36 6.44
CA LEU A 143 9.93 -15.53 5.57
C LEU A 143 10.08 -16.81 6.37
#